data_65dbc58db3d65be7399854dc8a2d6847
#
_entry.id   65dbc58db3d65be7399854dc8a2d6847
#
_cell.length_a   1.000
_cell.length_b   1.000
_cell.length_c   1.000
_cell.angle_alpha   90.00
_cell.angle_beta   90.00
_cell.angle_gamma   90.00
#
_symmetry.space_group_name_H-M   'P 1'
#
loop_
_entity.id
_entity.type
_entity.pdbx_description
1 polymer ?
#
loop_
_entity_poly.entity_id
_entity_poly.type
_entity_poly.pdbx_seq_one_letter_code
_entity_poly.pdbx_strand_id
1 'polypeptide(L)'
;MSDVKTPTYTKKDFESDQAVRWCPGCGDYAILAQTQKTMPTFGRKKEDFVFVSGIGCSSRFPYYMNAYGFHTIHGRAPAVASGVKIANPDLSVWVITGDGDGLSIGGNHFMHALRRNMDLNILLFNNRIYGLTKGQYSPTSEVGKVTKATPFGLSLIHIS
;
A
#
# COMPACT_ATOMS: atom_id res chain seq x y z
N MET A 1 19.80 -32.37 5.22
CA MET A 1 19.15 -31.06 5.05
C MET A 1 20.11 -30.26 4.20
N SER A 2 19.79 -30.01 2.94
CA SER A 2 20.63 -29.22 2.04
C SER A 2 20.63 -27.77 2.54
N ASP A 3 21.80 -27.21 2.82
CA ASP A 3 21.99 -25.79 3.07
C ASP A 3 21.51 -25.00 1.85
N VAL A 4 20.24 -24.59 1.87
CA VAL A 4 19.70 -23.66 0.88
C VAL A 4 20.33 -22.30 1.18
N LYS A 5 21.42 -21.97 0.51
CA LYS A 5 22.04 -20.66 0.58
C LYS A 5 20.99 -19.61 0.28
N THR A 6 20.65 -18.79 1.27
CA THR A 6 19.79 -17.63 1.06
C THR A 6 20.44 -16.70 0.02
N PRO A 7 19.76 -16.33 -1.06
CA PRO A 7 20.37 -15.48 -2.09
C PRO A 7 20.69 -14.10 -1.49
N THR A 8 21.86 -13.60 -1.83
CA THR A 8 22.26 -12.24 -1.45
C THR A 8 21.70 -11.27 -2.47
N TYR A 9 20.67 -10.53 -2.09
CA TYR A 9 20.05 -9.49 -2.92
C TYR A 9 20.59 -8.10 -2.56
N THR A 10 20.46 -7.20 -3.52
CA THR A 10 20.70 -5.76 -3.38
C THR A 10 19.38 -5.02 -3.61
N LYS A 11 19.35 -3.72 -3.36
CA LYS A 11 18.19 -2.86 -3.70
C LYS A 11 17.77 -3.03 -5.17
N LYS A 12 18.75 -3.10 -6.09
CA LYS A 12 18.52 -3.18 -7.54
C LYS A 12 17.74 -4.44 -7.96
N ASP A 13 17.92 -5.53 -7.22
CA ASP A 13 17.20 -6.78 -7.51
C ASP A 13 15.69 -6.67 -7.24
N PHE A 14 15.26 -5.68 -6.44
CA PHE A 14 13.87 -5.36 -6.15
C PHE A 14 13.31 -4.20 -6.98
N GLU A 15 14.08 -3.62 -7.88
CA GLU A 15 13.61 -2.59 -8.82
C GLU A 15 13.02 -3.25 -10.05
N SER A 16 11.83 -2.82 -10.49
CA SER A 16 11.24 -3.26 -11.75
C SER A 16 11.79 -2.43 -12.92
N ASP A 17 11.50 -2.85 -14.13
CA ASP A 17 11.81 -2.13 -15.37
C ASP A 17 10.81 -1.00 -15.68
N GLN A 18 9.79 -0.81 -14.83
CA GLN A 18 8.72 0.15 -15.06
C GLN A 18 9.13 1.57 -14.65
N ALA A 19 8.87 2.54 -15.55
CA ALA A 19 9.06 3.94 -15.22
C ALA A 19 8.07 4.40 -14.15
N VAL A 20 8.58 4.99 -13.06
CA VAL A 20 7.75 5.50 -11.97
C VAL A 20 6.95 6.72 -12.44
N ARG A 21 5.64 6.73 -12.18
CA ARG A 21 4.67 7.72 -12.69
C ARG A 21 4.04 8.59 -11.61
N TRP A 22 4.71 8.79 -10.49
CA TRP A 22 4.28 9.74 -9.47
C TRP A 22 4.69 11.18 -9.83
N CYS A 23 4.06 12.14 -9.16
CA CYS A 23 4.38 13.56 -9.36
C CYS A 23 5.81 13.86 -8.88
N PRO A 24 6.51 14.80 -9.54
CA PRO A 24 7.83 15.26 -9.06
C PRO A 24 7.77 15.71 -7.60
N GLY A 25 8.70 15.23 -6.78
CA GLY A 25 8.76 15.56 -5.36
C GLY A 25 7.78 14.81 -4.46
N CYS A 26 7.02 13.84 -5.00
CA CYS A 26 6.13 13.01 -4.20
C CYS A 26 6.91 12.14 -3.20
N GLY A 27 6.41 12.05 -1.95
CA GLY A 27 7.00 11.22 -0.91
C GLY A 27 7.00 9.70 -1.23
N ASP A 28 6.12 9.26 -2.12
CA ASP A 28 6.03 7.86 -2.55
C ASP A 28 7.34 7.35 -3.16
N TYR A 29 8.14 8.22 -3.82
CA TYR A 29 9.48 7.87 -4.30
C TYR A 29 10.42 7.46 -3.18
N ALA A 30 10.40 8.20 -2.07
CA ALA A 30 11.25 7.90 -0.93
C ALA A 30 10.85 6.59 -0.26
N ILE A 31 9.53 6.35 -0.11
CA ILE A 31 8.99 5.13 0.47
C ILE A 31 9.36 3.92 -0.40
N LEU A 32 9.18 4.01 -1.71
CA LEU A 32 9.57 2.96 -2.65
C LEU A 32 11.06 2.64 -2.53
N ALA A 33 11.91 3.66 -2.59
CA ALA A 33 13.36 3.49 -2.53
C ALA A 33 13.81 2.84 -1.20
N GLN A 34 13.19 3.23 -0.07
CA GLN A 34 13.50 2.62 1.22
C GLN A 34 12.99 1.19 1.32
N THR A 35 11.80 0.90 0.81
CA THR A 35 11.27 -0.47 0.79
C THR A 35 12.19 -1.37 -0.03
N GLN A 36 12.56 -0.98 -1.26
CA GLN A 36 13.48 -1.73 -2.10
C GLN A 36 14.84 -1.96 -1.43
N LYS A 37 15.34 -0.97 -0.65
CA LYS A 37 16.58 -1.09 0.12
C LYS A 37 16.44 -2.05 1.32
N THR A 38 15.25 -2.14 1.90
CA THR A 38 15.00 -2.95 3.10
C THR A 38 14.72 -4.41 2.76
N MET A 39 14.09 -4.72 1.61
CA MET A 39 13.73 -6.10 1.26
C MET A 39 14.91 -7.10 1.35
N PRO A 40 16.13 -6.79 0.87
CA PRO A 40 17.28 -7.69 1.00
C PRO A 40 17.60 -8.07 2.44
N THR A 41 17.34 -7.20 3.41
CA THR A 41 17.72 -7.43 4.82
C THR A 41 16.86 -8.51 5.51
N PHE A 42 15.74 -8.89 4.91
CA PHE A 42 14.89 -9.97 5.44
C PHE A 42 15.48 -11.37 5.19
N GLY A 43 16.50 -11.51 4.34
CA GLY A 43 17.13 -12.79 4.05
C GLY A 43 16.19 -13.82 3.42
N ARG A 44 15.17 -13.38 2.68
CA ARG A 44 14.16 -14.20 2.00
C ARG A 44 14.33 -14.09 0.48
N LYS A 45 13.80 -15.07 -0.26
CA LYS A 45 13.77 -15.02 -1.72
C LYS A 45 12.78 -13.95 -2.18
N LYS A 46 12.98 -13.38 -3.37
CA LYS A 46 12.05 -12.40 -3.96
C LYS A 46 10.65 -12.97 -4.14
N GLU A 47 10.58 -14.23 -4.47
CA GLU A 47 9.36 -15.00 -4.70
C GLU A 47 8.54 -15.21 -3.41
N ASP A 48 9.15 -14.98 -2.24
CA ASP A 48 8.44 -15.05 -0.96
C ASP A 48 7.71 -13.75 -0.62
N PHE A 49 7.95 -12.66 -1.37
CA PHE A 49 7.28 -11.37 -1.15
C PHE A 49 6.12 -11.18 -2.12
N VAL A 50 4.99 -10.74 -1.57
CA VAL A 50 3.79 -10.41 -2.36
C VAL A 50 3.28 -9.04 -1.95
N PHE A 51 3.17 -8.10 -2.90
CA PHE A 51 2.63 -6.77 -2.69
C PHE A 51 1.21 -6.69 -3.23
N VAL A 52 0.24 -6.42 -2.35
CA VAL A 52 -1.19 -6.34 -2.69
C VAL A 52 -1.64 -4.91 -2.51
N SER A 53 -2.08 -4.25 -3.57
CA SER A 53 -2.49 -2.85 -3.54
C SER A 53 -3.97 -2.65 -3.82
N GLY A 54 -4.53 -1.58 -3.24
CA GLY A 54 -5.85 -1.07 -3.58
C GLY A 54 -5.82 -0.13 -4.78
N ILE A 55 -6.44 1.05 -4.67
CA ILE A 55 -6.51 2.07 -5.73
C ILE A 55 -5.99 3.40 -5.21
N GLY A 56 -5.33 4.15 -6.07
CA GLY A 56 -4.77 5.47 -5.81
C GLY A 56 -3.29 5.55 -6.18
N CYS A 57 -2.64 6.68 -5.84
CA CYS A 57 -1.24 6.92 -6.22
C CYS A 57 -0.30 5.87 -5.60
N SER A 58 -0.41 5.61 -4.31
CA SER A 58 0.37 4.59 -3.60
C SER A 58 0.17 3.19 -4.18
N SER A 59 -1.02 2.91 -4.69
CA SER A 59 -1.40 1.58 -5.19
C SER A 59 -0.71 1.19 -6.51
N ARG A 60 0.05 2.10 -7.11
CA ARG A 60 0.97 1.79 -8.22
C ARG A 60 2.23 1.06 -7.76
N PHE A 61 2.46 0.97 -6.46
CA PHE A 61 3.65 0.39 -5.85
C PHE A 61 4.03 -1.00 -6.38
N PRO A 62 3.10 -1.97 -6.54
CA PRO A 62 3.45 -3.30 -7.05
C PRO A 62 4.07 -3.29 -8.46
N TYR A 63 3.74 -2.31 -9.30
CA TYR A 63 4.36 -2.18 -10.63
C TYR A 63 5.85 -1.84 -10.57
N TYR A 64 6.29 -1.23 -9.47
CA TYR A 64 7.66 -0.73 -9.29
C TYR A 64 8.54 -1.66 -8.45
N MET A 65 7.95 -2.76 -7.97
CA MET A 65 8.65 -3.81 -7.23
C MET A 65 8.89 -5.03 -8.12
N ASN A 66 10.13 -5.51 -8.15
CA ASN A 66 10.47 -6.78 -8.79
C ASN A 66 10.20 -7.95 -7.80
N ALA A 67 8.92 -8.17 -7.50
CA ALA A 67 8.39 -9.24 -6.65
C ALA A 67 6.96 -9.56 -7.13
N TYR A 68 6.31 -10.57 -6.57
CA TYR A 68 4.91 -10.83 -6.90
C TYR A 68 4.00 -9.72 -6.39
N GLY A 69 2.93 -9.45 -7.15
CA GLY A 69 1.99 -8.41 -6.79
C GLY A 69 0.58 -8.61 -7.34
N PHE A 70 -0.38 -8.05 -6.62
CA PHE A 70 -1.78 -7.94 -7.04
C PHE A 70 -2.20 -6.48 -6.99
N HIS A 71 -2.84 -6.01 -8.04
CA HIS A 71 -3.55 -4.73 -8.05
C HIS A 71 -5.04 -5.04 -7.95
N THR A 72 -5.67 -4.64 -6.83
CA THR A 72 -7.05 -5.03 -6.51
C THR A 72 -8.05 -3.90 -6.78
N ILE A 73 -9.28 -4.08 -6.32
CA ILE A 73 -10.33 -3.07 -6.36
C ILE A 73 -10.17 -2.11 -5.17
N HIS A 74 -10.70 -0.91 -5.28
CA HIS A 74 -10.64 0.15 -4.27
C HIS A 74 -11.05 -0.36 -2.89
N GLY A 75 -10.14 -0.22 -1.92
CA GLY A 75 -10.33 -0.62 -0.54
C GLY A 75 -10.32 -2.14 -0.28
N ARG A 76 -10.00 -2.97 -1.28
CA ARG A 76 -10.06 -4.44 -1.13
C ARG A 76 -8.72 -5.12 -0.89
N ALA A 77 -7.63 -4.39 -0.91
CA ALA A 77 -6.29 -4.96 -0.72
C ALA A 77 -6.17 -5.79 0.58
N PRO A 78 -6.66 -5.37 1.76
CA PRO A 78 -6.58 -6.19 2.97
C PRO A 78 -7.32 -7.52 2.86
N ALA A 79 -8.45 -7.56 2.16
CA ALA A 79 -9.23 -8.79 1.97
C ALA A 79 -8.51 -9.78 1.04
N VAL A 80 -7.99 -9.30 -0.09
CA VAL A 80 -7.23 -10.14 -1.03
C VAL A 80 -5.93 -10.62 -0.38
N ALA A 81 -5.19 -9.73 0.28
CA ALA A 81 -3.96 -10.06 1.00
C ALA A 81 -4.19 -11.14 2.09
N SER A 82 -5.31 -11.05 2.82
CA SER A 82 -5.70 -12.07 3.78
C SER A 82 -5.90 -13.43 3.11
N GLY A 83 -6.53 -13.47 1.95
CA GLY A 83 -6.69 -14.69 1.16
C GLY A 83 -5.36 -15.28 0.71
N VAL A 84 -4.45 -14.43 0.21
CA VAL A 84 -3.08 -14.85 -0.17
C VAL A 84 -2.34 -15.45 1.01
N LYS A 85 -2.39 -14.79 2.18
CA LYS A 85 -1.72 -15.28 3.40
C LYS A 85 -2.30 -16.59 3.92
N ILE A 86 -3.61 -16.76 3.84
CA ILE A 86 -4.29 -18.02 4.23
C ILE A 86 -3.92 -19.15 3.27
N ALA A 87 -3.85 -18.87 1.96
CA ALA A 87 -3.51 -19.85 0.94
C ALA A 87 -2.05 -20.32 1.04
N ASN A 88 -1.14 -19.42 1.40
CA ASN A 88 0.27 -19.74 1.65
C ASN A 88 0.82 -18.93 2.83
N PRO A 89 0.83 -19.52 4.04
CA PRO A 89 1.29 -18.85 5.26
C PRO A 89 2.78 -18.48 5.27
N ASP A 90 3.60 -19.09 4.42
CA ASP A 90 5.04 -18.81 4.36
C ASP A 90 5.38 -17.52 3.63
N LEU A 91 4.44 -16.95 2.86
CA LEU A 91 4.65 -15.71 2.15
C LEU A 91 4.72 -14.49 3.08
N SER A 92 5.61 -13.57 2.76
CA SER A 92 5.65 -12.22 3.34
C SER A 92 4.71 -11.32 2.54
N VAL A 93 3.49 -11.12 3.05
CA VAL A 93 2.43 -10.38 2.34
C VAL A 93 2.39 -8.94 2.80
N TRP A 94 2.45 -8.01 1.85
CA TRP A 94 2.48 -6.57 2.06
C TRP A 94 1.26 -5.91 1.43
N VAL A 95 0.49 -5.19 2.23
CA VAL A 95 -0.66 -4.39 1.77
C VAL A 95 -0.19 -2.97 1.53
N ILE A 96 -0.46 -2.45 0.34
CA ILE A 96 -0.17 -1.06 -0.04
C ILE A 96 -1.50 -0.33 -0.23
N THR A 97 -1.73 0.69 0.59
CA THR A 97 -2.99 1.44 0.54
C THR A 97 -2.79 2.90 0.93
N GLY A 98 -3.57 3.80 0.37
CA GLY A 98 -3.65 5.19 0.81
C GLY A 98 -4.68 5.35 1.93
N ASP A 99 -4.67 6.49 2.61
CA ASP A 99 -5.63 6.83 3.64
C ASP A 99 -7.08 6.84 3.11
N GLY A 100 -7.31 7.42 1.92
CA GLY A 100 -8.61 7.38 1.27
C GLY A 100 -9.04 5.97 0.86
N ASP A 101 -8.12 5.17 0.37
CA ASP A 101 -8.38 3.79 -0.04
C ASP A 101 -8.65 2.87 1.16
N GLY A 102 -7.75 2.87 2.13
CA GLY A 102 -7.80 1.94 3.28
C GLY A 102 -8.80 2.34 4.35
N LEU A 103 -8.93 3.64 4.65
CA LEU A 103 -9.71 4.12 5.79
C LEU A 103 -11.11 4.63 5.41
N SER A 104 -11.40 4.84 4.12
CA SER A 104 -12.74 5.17 3.64
C SER A 104 -13.45 3.91 3.15
N ILE A 105 -13.51 3.69 1.84
CA ILE A 105 -14.20 2.52 1.27
C ILE A 105 -13.62 1.18 1.76
N GLY A 106 -12.34 1.15 2.09
CA GLY A 106 -11.63 -0.03 2.63
C GLY A 106 -11.78 -0.24 4.13
N GLY A 107 -12.37 0.71 4.89
CA GLY A 107 -12.37 0.71 6.35
C GLY A 107 -12.88 -0.59 6.96
N ASN A 108 -13.94 -1.17 6.41
CA ASN A 108 -14.47 -2.45 6.88
C ASN A 108 -13.45 -3.60 6.73
N HIS A 109 -12.80 -3.71 5.57
CA HIS A 109 -11.80 -4.77 5.32
C HIS A 109 -10.53 -4.57 6.13
N PHE A 110 -10.11 -3.30 6.29
CA PHE A 110 -8.97 -2.93 7.11
C PHE A 110 -9.21 -3.32 8.58
N MET A 111 -10.36 -2.91 9.14
CA MET A 111 -10.77 -3.24 10.51
C MET A 111 -10.85 -4.77 10.73
N HIS A 112 -11.43 -5.50 9.79
CA HIS A 112 -11.54 -6.95 9.90
C HIS A 112 -10.21 -7.70 9.78
N ALA A 113 -9.26 -7.19 8.99
CA ALA A 113 -7.90 -7.74 8.94
C ALA A 113 -7.19 -7.56 10.28
N LEU A 114 -7.30 -6.37 10.89
CA LEU A 114 -6.76 -6.10 12.24
C LEU A 114 -7.43 -6.95 13.31
N ARG A 115 -8.76 -7.02 13.33
CA ARG A 115 -9.51 -7.80 14.30
C ARG A 115 -9.15 -9.29 14.26
N ARG A 116 -8.88 -9.83 13.06
CA ARG A 116 -8.45 -11.23 12.88
C ARG A 116 -6.97 -11.43 13.12
N ASN A 117 -6.24 -10.36 13.42
CA ASN A 117 -4.79 -10.38 13.60
C ASN A 117 -4.09 -11.10 12.43
N MET A 118 -4.50 -10.75 11.20
CA MET A 118 -3.90 -11.33 10.00
C MET A 118 -2.42 -10.96 9.95
N ASP A 119 -1.57 -11.95 9.70
CA ASP A 119 -0.11 -11.76 9.54
C ASP A 119 0.20 -11.05 8.20
N LEU A 120 -0.03 -9.75 8.19
CA LEU A 120 0.16 -8.85 7.04
C LEU A 120 1.03 -7.67 7.43
N ASN A 121 1.87 -7.22 6.52
CA ASN A 121 2.61 -5.97 6.64
C ASN A 121 1.81 -4.88 5.91
N ILE A 122 1.31 -3.87 6.61
CA ILE A 122 0.47 -2.84 6.01
C ILE A 122 1.24 -1.52 5.93
N LEU A 123 1.48 -1.05 4.71
CA LEU A 123 2.00 0.29 4.43
C LEU A 123 0.83 1.23 4.09
N LEU A 124 0.44 2.04 5.06
CA LEU A 124 -0.58 3.07 4.90
C LEU A 124 0.07 4.41 4.53
N PHE A 125 -0.14 4.85 3.29
CA PHE A 125 0.35 6.11 2.76
C PHE A 125 -0.63 7.24 3.11
N ASN A 126 -0.37 7.93 4.20
CA ASN A 126 -1.24 8.99 4.68
C ASN A 126 -0.82 10.37 4.12
N ASN A 127 -1.37 10.75 2.99
CA ASN A 127 -1.17 12.06 2.37
C ASN A 127 -2.31 13.05 2.60
N ARG A 128 -3.35 12.66 3.35
CA ARG A 128 -4.53 13.46 3.72
C ARG A 128 -5.33 13.99 2.54
N ILE A 129 -5.35 13.23 1.42
CA ILE A 129 -6.06 13.64 0.20
C ILE A 129 -6.24 12.46 -0.75
N TYR A 130 -7.31 12.47 -1.56
CA TYR A 130 -7.39 11.66 -2.78
C TYR A 130 -6.58 12.35 -3.89
N GLY A 131 -5.29 12.03 -4.01
CA GLY A 131 -4.37 12.68 -4.95
C GLY A 131 -4.64 12.31 -6.40
N LEU A 132 -4.88 11.01 -6.69
CA LEU A 132 -5.10 10.52 -8.05
C LEU A 132 -6.31 11.17 -8.74
N THR A 133 -7.35 11.46 -7.99
CA THR A 133 -8.60 12.09 -8.46
C THR A 133 -8.59 13.61 -8.34
N LYS A 134 -7.41 14.22 -8.14
CA LYS A 134 -7.13 15.67 -8.17
C LYS A 134 -7.65 16.45 -6.94
N GLY A 135 -7.70 15.82 -5.77
CA GLY A 135 -7.69 16.58 -4.54
C GLY A 135 -8.98 16.62 -3.73
N GLN A 136 -9.81 15.57 -3.77
CA GLN A 136 -10.90 15.43 -2.81
C GLN A 136 -10.36 15.20 -1.40
N TYR A 137 -11.13 15.58 -0.38
CA TYR A 137 -10.79 15.27 1.01
C TYR A 137 -10.78 13.75 1.24
N SER A 138 -9.91 13.30 2.12
CA SER A 138 -9.81 11.93 2.61
C SER A 138 -10.22 11.86 4.09
N PRO A 139 -10.40 10.67 4.67
CA PRO A 139 -10.76 10.54 6.09
C PRO A 139 -9.78 11.20 7.06
N THR A 140 -8.54 11.42 6.64
CA THR A 140 -7.49 12.05 7.45
C THR A 140 -7.25 13.52 7.10
N SER A 141 -8.06 14.11 6.23
CA SER A 141 -7.97 15.52 5.89
C SER A 141 -8.29 16.40 7.08
N GLU A 142 -7.65 17.56 7.15
CA GLU A 142 -7.85 18.51 8.24
C GLU A 142 -9.25 19.18 8.17
N VAL A 143 -9.83 19.41 9.32
CA VAL A 143 -11.09 20.18 9.43
C VAL A 143 -10.89 21.57 8.81
N GLY A 144 -11.89 22.05 8.11
CA GLY A 144 -11.84 23.33 7.41
C GLY A 144 -11.17 23.29 6.03
N LYS A 145 -10.60 22.15 5.62
CA LYS A 145 -9.97 22.02 4.29
C LYS A 145 -10.97 22.30 3.18
N VAL A 146 -10.65 23.27 2.34
CA VAL A 146 -11.44 23.59 1.14
C VAL A 146 -11.01 22.72 -0.03
N THR A 147 -11.97 22.04 -0.66
CA THR A 147 -11.77 21.25 -1.88
C THR A 147 -12.95 21.48 -2.82
N LYS A 148 -12.91 20.92 -4.04
CA LYS A 148 -14.06 20.97 -4.95
C LYS A 148 -15.31 20.30 -4.35
N ALA A 149 -15.12 19.27 -3.53
CA ALA A 149 -16.22 18.57 -2.86
C ALA A 149 -16.65 19.22 -1.55
N THR A 150 -15.84 20.12 -0.99
CA THR A 150 -16.10 20.86 0.26
C THR A 150 -15.81 22.35 0.06
N PRO A 151 -16.59 23.06 -0.76
CA PRO A 151 -16.28 24.48 -1.11
C PRO A 151 -16.37 25.44 0.08
N PHE A 152 -17.08 25.06 1.14
CA PHE A 152 -17.22 25.85 2.38
C PHE A 152 -16.32 25.35 3.52
N GLY A 153 -15.39 24.44 3.22
CA GLY A 153 -14.52 23.79 4.18
C GLY A 153 -15.07 22.46 4.71
N LEU A 154 -14.16 21.55 5.01
CA LEU A 154 -14.50 20.23 5.57
C LEU A 154 -14.99 20.41 7.03
N SER A 155 -16.20 19.95 7.31
CA SER A 155 -16.77 19.88 8.66
C SER A 155 -17.12 18.44 9.02
N LEU A 156 -16.81 18.03 10.24
CA LEU A 156 -17.18 16.72 10.79
C LEU A 156 -18.56 16.71 11.45
N ILE A 157 -19.19 17.89 11.57
CA ILE A 157 -20.51 18.05 12.25
C ILE A 157 -21.68 17.71 11.33
N HIS A 158 -21.48 17.76 10.02
CA HIS A 158 -22.52 17.51 9.01
C HIS A 158 -22.47 16.12 8.40
N ILE A 159 -22.08 15.12 9.17
CA ILE A 159 -22.29 13.71 8.83
C ILE A 159 -23.68 13.33 9.33
N SER A 160 -24.67 13.77 8.61
CA SER A 160 -26.06 13.29 8.77
C SER A 160 -26.58 12.78 7.44
#